data_b67611b6ba368af879d110a9ef431db2
#
_entry.id   b67611b6ba368af879d110a9ef431db2
#
_cell.length_a   1.000
_cell.length_b   1.000
_cell.length_c   1.000
_cell.angle_alpha   90.00
_cell.angle_beta   90.00
_cell.angle_gamma   90.00
#
_symmetry.space_group_name_H-M   'P 1'
#
loop_
_entity.id
_entity.type
_entity.pdbx_description
1 polymer ?
#
loop_
_entity_poly.entity_id
_entity_poly.type
_entity_poly.pdbx_seq_one_letter_code
_entity_poly.pdbx_strand_id
1 'polypeptide(L)'
;NSFLDYTDPYDILMHLMVGSEGTLGFISSVTFETVPDESLKASALIYFPSLIEACRAIDPLRQCKVSAAELMDRNALHAVEDEPGMPEILHSLPEDAVALLIDTSSNSEEELQIQFRDIEERLADIQTLCPVSFTTDPKLYATYWRVRNGLFTSAAGRRPRGTVSIIEDIAFREEVLGEALEQVRGVLSDYGYGNAVMWGHLLDGNVHFTIFPDINAQEGIDHYASFMRSLVDVVLYYDGSLKAEHG
;
A
#
# COMPACT_ATOMS: atom_id res chain seq x y z
N ASN A 1 0.85 -6.32 -19.65
CA ASN A 1 0.91 -5.80 -21.01
C ASN A 1 -0.07 -6.56 -21.91
N SER A 2 -1.18 -5.90 -22.29
CA SER A 2 -2.31 -6.53 -22.99
C SER A 2 -1.92 -7.30 -24.26
N PHE A 3 -0.88 -6.87 -24.96
CA PHE A 3 -0.42 -7.53 -26.20
C PHE A 3 0.52 -8.72 -25.94
N LEU A 4 1.05 -8.87 -24.75
CA LEU A 4 1.91 -9.99 -24.37
C LEU A 4 1.11 -11.07 -23.63
N ASP A 5 0.17 -10.64 -22.81
CA ASP A 5 -0.56 -11.51 -21.87
C ASP A 5 -1.80 -12.15 -22.52
N TYR A 6 -2.34 -11.52 -23.58
CA TYR A 6 -3.56 -11.96 -24.25
C TYR A 6 -3.34 -12.18 -25.76
N THR A 7 -4.01 -13.16 -26.32
CA THR A 7 -3.97 -13.49 -27.74
C THR A 7 -5.29 -13.24 -28.45
N ASP A 8 -6.41 -13.26 -27.71
CA ASP A 8 -7.73 -12.92 -28.28
C ASP A 8 -7.85 -11.40 -28.44
N PRO A 9 -8.29 -10.90 -29.62
CA PRO A 9 -8.40 -9.47 -29.86
C PRO A 9 -9.39 -8.75 -28.92
N TYR A 10 -10.45 -9.42 -28.46
CA TYR A 10 -11.41 -8.85 -27.52
C TYR A 10 -10.80 -8.70 -26.12
N ASP A 11 -10.05 -9.72 -25.68
CA ASP A 11 -9.32 -9.66 -24.40
C ASP A 11 -8.25 -8.57 -24.43
N ILE A 12 -7.49 -8.47 -25.53
CA ILE A 12 -6.51 -7.40 -25.72
C ILE A 12 -7.18 -6.03 -25.61
N LEU A 13 -8.27 -5.82 -26.35
CA LEU A 13 -8.99 -4.53 -26.33
C LEU A 13 -9.55 -4.20 -24.95
N MET A 14 -10.16 -5.18 -24.28
CA MET A 14 -10.72 -5.03 -22.95
C MET A 14 -9.65 -4.61 -21.94
N HIS A 15 -8.50 -5.31 -21.92
CA HIS A 15 -7.42 -5.02 -20.99
C HIS A 15 -6.60 -3.77 -21.35
N LEU A 16 -6.64 -3.30 -22.60
CA LEU A 16 -6.11 -1.98 -22.97
C LEU A 16 -6.95 -0.84 -22.37
N MET A 17 -8.25 -1.04 -22.21
CA MET A 17 -9.14 -0.03 -21.64
C MET A 17 -8.96 0.11 -20.13
N VAL A 18 -8.60 -0.98 -19.44
CA VAL A 18 -8.29 -0.97 -18.00
C VAL A 18 -6.98 -0.21 -17.76
N GLY A 19 -6.99 0.75 -16.84
CA GLY A 19 -5.83 1.61 -16.55
C GLY A 19 -5.58 2.71 -17.60
N SER A 20 -6.45 2.88 -18.61
CA SER A 20 -6.31 3.94 -19.62
C SER A 20 -6.71 5.33 -19.13
N GLU A 21 -7.33 5.43 -17.97
CA GLU A 21 -7.83 6.68 -17.34
C GLU A 21 -8.65 7.58 -18.29
N GLY A 22 -9.40 6.95 -19.19
CA GLY A 22 -10.22 7.65 -20.19
C GLY A 22 -9.47 8.16 -21.41
N THR A 23 -8.16 7.89 -21.53
CA THR A 23 -7.34 8.38 -22.67
C THR A 23 -7.55 7.58 -23.96
N LEU A 24 -7.97 6.31 -23.86
CA LEU A 24 -8.20 5.43 -25.02
C LEU A 24 -9.67 5.30 -25.40
N GLY A 25 -10.58 5.60 -24.49
CA GLY A 25 -12.00 5.51 -24.77
C GLY A 25 -12.87 5.78 -23.54
N PHE A 26 -14.18 5.73 -23.72
CA PHE A 26 -15.17 5.87 -22.67
C PHE A 26 -15.82 4.52 -22.37
N ILE A 27 -15.71 4.06 -21.11
CA ILE A 27 -16.34 2.82 -20.65
C ILE A 27 -17.74 3.18 -20.13
N SER A 28 -18.79 2.76 -20.86
CA SER A 28 -20.16 3.05 -20.50
C SER A 28 -20.76 2.05 -19.50
N SER A 29 -20.25 0.83 -19.49
CA SER A 29 -20.71 -0.23 -18.58
C SER A 29 -19.63 -1.28 -18.41
N VAL A 30 -19.64 -1.94 -17.25
CA VAL A 30 -18.71 -3.04 -16.90
C VAL A 30 -19.52 -4.17 -16.28
N THR A 31 -19.18 -5.40 -16.62
CA THR A 31 -19.70 -6.60 -15.95
C THR A 31 -18.57 -7.26 -15.19
N PHE A 32 -18.74 -7.41 -13.87
CA PHE A 32 -17.78 -8.07 -13.00
C PHE A 32 -18.25 -9.45 -12.58
N GLU A 33 -17.31 -10.37 -12.43
CA GLU A 33 -17.55 -11.58 -11.64
C GLU A 33 -17.61 -11.20 -10.17
N THR A 34 -18.56 -11.78 -9.43
CA THR A 34 -18.73 -11.52 -8.00
C THR A 34 -18.02 -12.61 -7.18
N VAL A 35 -17.54 -12.21 -6.02
CA VAL A 35 -17.02 -13.12 -5.00
C VAL A 35 -17.99 -13.19 -3.82
N PRO A 36 -18.02 -14.32 -3.03
CA PRO A 36 -18.82 -14.38 -1.81
C PRO A 36 -18.42 -13.27 -0.84
N ASP A 37 -19.43 -12.55 -0.30
CA ASP A 37 -19.22 -11.58 0.78
C ASP A 37 -19.56 -12.26 2.11
N GLU A 38 -18.53 -12.63 2.86
CA GLU A 38 -18.68 -13.31 4.15
C GLU A 38 -19.17 -12.32 5.22
N SER A 39 -20.05 -12.81 6.10
CA SER A 39 -20.81 -11.98 7.02
C SER A 39 -19.99 -11.47 8.22
N LEU A 40 -18.97 -12.21 8.63
CA LEU A 40 -18.08 -11.87 9.73
C LEU A 40 -16.77 -11.36 9.17
N LYS A 41 -16.40 -10.15 9.54
CA LYS A 41 -15.14 -9.49 9.11
C LYS A 41 -14.29 -9.17 10.33
N ALA A 42 -12.98 -9.31 10.15
CA ALA A 42 -12.01 -8.93 11.16
C ALA A 42 -10.80 -8.28 10.53
N SER A 43 -10.22 -7.32 11.24
CA SER A 43 -8.96 -6.70 10.86
C SER A 43 -7.99 -6.71 12.02
N ALA A 44 -6.69 -6.71 11.70
CA ALA A 44 -5.64 -6.42 12.67
C ALA A 44 -4.72 -5.34 12.10
N LEU A 45 -4.31 -4.42 12.97
CA LEU A 45 -3.28 -3.44 12.66
C LEU A 45 -1.99 -3.90 13.34
N ILE A 46 -1.08 -4.46 12.56
CA ILE A 46 0.16 -5.09 13.02
C ILE A 46 1.31 -4.11 12.79
N TYR A 47 2.13 -3.88 13.83
CA TYR A 47 3.24 -2.93 13.77
C TYR A 47 4.58 -3.67 13.72
N PHE A 48 5.41 -3.28 12.77
CA PHE A 48 6.74 -3.84 12.52
C PHE A 48 7.82 -2.79 12.79
N PRO A 49 9.02 -3.19 13.23
CA PRO A 49 10.10 -2.26 13.50
C PRO A 49 10.72 -1.63 12.25
N SER A 50 10.50 -2.23 11.08
CA SER A 50 11.02 -1.75 9.80
C SER A 50 10.19 -2.24 8.62
N LEU A 51 10.42 -1.62 7.47
CA LEU A 51 9.82 -1.99 6.19
C LEU A 51 10.21 -3.42 5.77
N ILE A 52 11.48 -3.80 6.00
CA ILE A 52 11.98 -5.15 5.68
C ILE A 52 11.22 -6.20 6.51
N GLU A 53 11.03 -5.97 7.80
CA GLU A 53 10.27 -6.92 8.65
C GLU A 53 8.80 -7.01 8.21
N ALA A 54 8.17 -5.90 7.81
CA ALA A 54 6.82 -5.93 7.26
C ALA A 54 6.76 -6.75 5.95
N CYS A 55 7.73 -6.59 5.05
CA CYS A 55 7.79 -7.35 3.80
C CYS A 55 8.03 -8.85 4.03
N ARG A 56 8.75 -9.25 5.08
CA ARG A 56 8.90 -10.67 5.45
C ARG A 56 7.58 -11.34 5.83
N ALA A 57 6.55 -10.58 6.17
CA ALA A 57 5.22 -11.10 6.47
C ALA A 57 4.42 -11.54 5.22
N ILE A 58 4.85 -11.18 4.00
CA ILE A 58 4.12 -11.47 2.75
C ILE A 58 3.90 -12.96 2.56
N ASP A 59 4.99 -13.74 2.50
CA ASP A 59 4.92 -15.19 2.29
C ASP A 59 4.07 -15.93 3.32
N PRO A 60 4.24 -15.69 4.65
CA PRO A 60 3.35 -16.25 5.66
C PRO A 60 1.89 -15.85 5.46
N LEU A 61 1.60 -14.57 5.19
CA LEU A 61 0.23 -14.07 5.04
C LEU A 61 -0.48 -14.63 3.79
N ARG A 62 0.23 -14.83 2.69
CA ARG A 62 -0.32 -15.47 1.48
C ARG A 62 -0.76 -16.91 1.70
N GLN A 63 -0.20 -17.58 2.68
CA GLN A 63 -0.60 -18.95 3.04
C GLN A 63 -1.79 -18.98 4.01
N CYS A 64 -2.23 -17.81 4.48
CA CYS A 64 -3.41 -17.64 5.33
C CYS A 64 -4.61 -17.20 4.50
N LYS A 65 -5.79 -17.29 5.08
CA LYS A 65 -6.99 -16.67 4.53
C LYS A 65 -7.01 -15.18 4.89
N VAL A 66 -6.21 -14.41 4.16
CA VAL A 66 -6.12 -12.94 4.26
C VAL A 66 -6.59 -12.35 2.93
N SER A 67 -7.56 -11.46 2.98
CA SER A 67 -8.15 -10.82 1.80
C SER A 67 -7.45 -9.52 1.40
N ALA A 68 -6.73 -8.89 2.35
CA ALA A 68 -5.94 -7.69 2.12
C ALA A 68 -4.82 -7.58 3.16
N ALA A 69 -3.68 -7.01 2.76
CA ALA A 69 -2.61 -6.58 3.64
C ALA A 69 -2.09 -5.22 3.16
N GLU A 70 -2.53 -4.18 3.84
CA GLU A 70 -2.31 -2.79 3.47
C GLU A 70 -1.14 -2.20 4.23
N LEU A 71 -0.09 -1.85 3.51
CA LEU A 71 1.10 -1.19 4.05
C LEU A 71 0.81 0.27 4.41
N MET A 72 1.34 0.73 5.52
CA MET A 72 1.41 2.13 5.92
C MET A 72 2.76 2.40 6.58
N ASP A 73 3.57 3.26 5.99
CA ASP A 73 4.86 3.67 6.57
C ASP A 73 4.67 4.63 7.76
N ARG A 74 5.77 5.02 8.41
CA ARG A 74 5.71 5.92 9.57
C ARG A 74 5.08 7.27 9.24
N ASN A 75 5.37 7.83 8.07
CA ASN A 75 4.77 9.09 7.63
C ASN A 75 3.26 8.96 7.38
N ALA A 76 2.82 7.81 6.83
CA ALA A 76 1.41 7.49 6.70
C ALA A 76 0.71 7.39 8.06
N LEU A 77 1.35 6.73 9.04
CA LEU A 77 0.82 6.63 10.39
C LEU A 77 0.75 8.00 11.08
N HIS A 78 1.77 8.84 10.96
CA HIS A 78 1.74 10.23 11.44
C HIS A 78 0.62 11.07 10.81
N ALA A 79 0.31 10.83 9.54
CA ALA A 79 -0.77 11.56 8.87
C ALA A 79 -2.16 11.27 9.48
N VAL A 80 -2.31 10.16 10.21
CA VAL A 80 -3.60 9.68 10.72
C VAL A 80 -3.62 9.37 12.23
N GLU A 81 -2.53 9.55 12.96
CA GLU A 81 -2.45 9.21 14.39
C GLU A 81 -3.43 9.98 15.27
N ASP A 82 -3.84 11.20 14.85
CA ASP A 82 -4.81 12.03 15.54
C ASP A 82 -6.28 11.76 15.11
N GLU A 83 -6.49 10.85 14.15
CA GLU A 83 -7.84 10.53 13.69
C GLU A 83 -8.66 9.80 14.77
N PRO A 84 -9.92 10.19 14.97
CA PRO A 84 -10.75 9.58 16.01
C PRO A 84 -10.89 8.06 15.86
N GLY A 85 -10.53 7.34 16.92
CA GLY A 85 -10.60 5.88 16.99
C GLY A 85 -9.33 5.15 16.55
N MET A 86 -8.27 5.87 16.19
CA MET A 86 -6.96 5.26 15.98
C MET A 86 -6.28 4.94 17.33
N PRO A 87 -5.48 3.86 17.38
CA PRO A 87 -4.79 3.43 18.59
C PRO A 87 -3.78 4.48 19.09
N GLU A 88 -3.76 4.77 20.38
CA GLU A 88 -2.83 5.74 21.00
C GLU A 88 -1.35 5.35 20.82
N ILE A 89 -1.06 4.06 20.62
CA ILE A 89 0.29 3.57 20.40
C ILE A 89 0.97 4.24 19.19
N LEU A 90 0.21 4.71 18.18
CA LEU A 90 0.74 5.37 17.00
C LEU A 90 1.67 6.52 17.34
N HIS A 91 1.37 7.29 18.42
CA HIS A 91 2.19 8.42 18.87
C HIS A 91 3.57 8.01 19.44
N SER A 92 3.73 6.74 19.82
CA SER A 92 4.94 6.23 20.47
C SER A 92 5.75 5.25 19.61
N LEU A 93 5.32 5.00 18.38
CA LEU A 93 6.03 4.11 17.47
C LEU A 93 7.39 4.70 17.06
N PRO A 94 8.43 3.87 16.89
CA PRO A 94 9.72 4.29 16.33
C PRO A 94 9.59 4.93 14.95
N GLU A 95 10.59 5.74 14.57
CA GLU A 95 10.61 6.46 13.28
C GLU A 95 10.64 5.55 12.05
N ASP A 96 11.17 4.32 12.17
CA ASP A 96 11.18 3.34 11.09
C ASP A 96 9.99 2.37 11.12
N ALA A 97 9.06 2.56 12.08
CA ALA A 97 7.93 1.67 12.23
C ALA A 97 7.02 1.68 10.99
N VAL A 98 6.51 0.51 10.68
CA VAL A 98 5.56 0.29 9.58
C VAL A 98 4.38 -0.49 10.12
N ALA A 99 3.18 -0.21 9.64
CA ALA A 99 2.01 -0.99 9.96
C ALA A 99 1.48 -1.75 8.73
N LEU A 100 0.94 -2.93 8.98
CA LEU A 100 0.07 -3.65 8.06
C LEU A 100 -1.33 -3.71 8.64
N LEU A 101 -2.29 -3.18 7.89
CA LEU A 101 -3.70 -3.45 8.13
C LEU A 101 -4.07 -4.70 7.34
N ILE A 102 -4.31 -5.80 8.04
CA ILE A 102 -4.75 -7.05 7.43
C ILE A 102 -6.24 -7.26 7.62
N ASP A 103 -6.85 -7.92 6.65
CA ASP A 103 -8.28 -8.24 6.62
C ASP A 103 -8.52 -9.72 6.41
N THR A 104 -9.45 -10.28 7.18
CA THR A 104 -9.91 -11.67 7.03
C THR A 104 -11.40 -11.76 7.30
N SER A 105 -12.06 -12.76 6.75
CA SER A 105 -13.50 -12.93 6.88
C SER A 105 -13.92 -14.40 6.94
N SER A 106 -15.10 -14.66 7.48
CA SER A 106 -15.73 -15.98 7.51
C SER A 106 -17.25 -15.85 7.69
N ASN A 107 -17.96 -16.96 7.48
CA ASN A 107 -19.36 -17.09 7.88
C ASN A 107 -19.53 -17.78 9.25
N SER A 108 -18.42 -18.19 9.89
CA SER A 108 -18.38 -18.87 11.18
C SER A 108 -17.39 -18.20 12.12
N GLU A 109 -17.82 -17.91 13.36
CA GLU A 109 -16.94 -17.38 14.42
C GLU A 109 -15.81 -18.38 14.75
N GLU A 110 -16.10 -19.68 14.73
CA GLU A 110 -15.10 -20.72 14.99
C GLU A 110 -14.00 -20.72 13.93
N GLU A 111 -14.37 -20.65 12.65
CA GLU A 111 -13.41 -20.54 11.55
C GLU A 111 -12.59 -19.25 11.65
N LEU A 112 -13.22 -18.14 12.02
CA LEU A 112 -12.53 -16.85 12.20
C LEU A 112 -11.46 -16.95 13.29
N GLN A 113 -11.76 -17.63 14.41
CA GLN A 113 -10.78 -17.88 15.48
C GLN A 113 -9.65 -18.82 15.05
N ILE A 114 -9.91 -19.75 14.14
CA ILE A 114 -8.88 -20.61 13.55
C ILE A 114 -7.96 -19.78 12.65
N GLN A 115 -8.52 -18.88 11.84
CA GLN A 115 -7.75 -17.98 10.98
C GLN A 115 -6.84 -17.04 11.79
N PHE A 116 -7.32 -16.51 12.92
CA PHE A 116 -6.49 -15.66 13.80
C PHE A 116 -5.27 -16.42 14.30
N ARG A 117 -5.46 -17.65 14.79
CA ARG A 117 -4.36 -18.49 15.28
C ARG A 117 -3.38 -18.87 14.16
N ASP A 118 -3.87 -19.22 12.97
CA ASP A 118 -3.02 -19.53 11.82
C ASP A 118 -2.15 -18.34 11.44
N ILE A 119 -2.71 -17.13 11.40
CA ILE A 119 -1.97 -15.90 11.13
C ILE A 119 -0.93 -15.63 12.23
N GLU A 120 -1.31 -15.71 13.51
CA GLU A 120 -0.41 -15.49 14.63
C GLU A 120 0.75 -16.50 14.64
N GLU A 121 0.47 -17.79 14.41
CA GLU A 121 1.47 -18.85 14.34
C GLU A 121 2.46 -18.64 13.20
N ARG A 122 1.98 -18.25 12.01
CA ARG A 122 2.84 -18.01 10.85
C ARG A 122 3.68 -16.75 10.96
N LEU A 123 3.22 -15.77 11.72
CA LEU A 123 3.97 -14.55 12.00
C LEU A 123 4.90 -14.66 13.23
N ALA A 124 4.90 -15.80 13.93
CA ALA A 124 5.64 -15.96 15.19
C ALA A 124 7.16 -15.72 15.08
N ASP A 125 7.77 -16.00 13.92
CA ASP A 125 9.20 -15.80 13.66
C ASP A 125 9.52 -14.40 13.09
N ILE A 126 8.52 -13.53 12.95
CA ILE A 126 8.66 -12.17 12.44
C ILE A 126 8.56 -11.19 13.60
N GLN A 127 9.50 -10.27 13.67
CA GLN A 127 9.52 -9.29 14.75
C GLN A 127 8.38 -8.28 14.57
N THR A 128 7.47 -8.23 15.56
CA THR A 128 6.44 -7.20 15.68
C THR A 128 6.70 -6.33 16.91
N LEU A 129 6.23 -5.08 16.88
CA LEU A 129 6.36 -4.14 18.01
C LEU A 129 5.36 -4.40 19.12
N CYS A 130 4.25 -5.07 18.78
CA CYS A 130 3.19 -5.45 19.71
C CYS A 130 2.64 -6.82 19.34
N PRO A 131 2.00 -7.55 20.26
CA PRO A 131 1.27 -8.76 19.92
C PRO A 131 0.21 -8.49 18.85
N VAL A 132 0.03 -9.42 17.92
CA VAL A 132 -1.05 -9.35 16.93
C VAL A 132 -2.40 -9.38 17.64
N SER A 133 -3.31 -8.50 17.28
CA SER A 133 -4.63 -8.42 17.88
C SER A 133 -5.69 -8.10 16.85
N PHE A 134 -6.63 -9.01 16.68
CA PHE A 134 -7.75 -8.85 15.77
C PHE A 134 -8.93 -8.13 16.42
N THR A 135 -9.60 -7.31 15.64
CA THR A 135 -10.89 -6.72 16.01
C THR A 135 -12.00 -7.28 15.11
N THR A 136 -13.10 -7.65 15.76
CA THR A 136 -14.38 -7.97 15.11
C THR A 136 -15.44 -6.89 15.40
N ASP A 137 -15.07 -5.82 16.13
CA ASP A 137 -15.96 -4.68 16.35
C ASP A 137 -16.17 -3.95 15.01
N PRO A 138 -17.42 -3.91 14.49
CA PRO A 138 -17.70 -3.29 13.20
C PRO A 138 -17.35 -1.79 13.14
N LYS A 139 -17.36 -1.10 14.27
CA LYS A 139 -17.00 0.33 14.33
C LYS A 139 -15.50 0.53 14.19
N LEU A 140 -14.72 -0.27 14.91
CA LEU A 140 -13.26 -0.19 14.84
C LEU A 140 -12.75 -0.68 13.48
N TYR A 141 -13.30 -1.78 12.96
CA TYR A 141 -13.08 -2.25 11.61
C TYR A 141 -13.30 -1.14 10.56
N ALA A 142 -14.49 -0.54 10.58
CA ALA A 142 -14.84 0.55 9.66
C ALA A 142 -13.92 1.78 9.84
N THR A 143 -13.45 2.06 11.06
CA THR A 143 -12.52 3.15 11.32
C THR A 143 -11.17 2.89 10.67
N TYR A 144 -10.59 1.71 10.84
CA TYR A 144 -9.29 1.37 10.23
C TYR A 144 -9.35 1.50 8.70
N TRP A 145 -10.37 0.92 8.09
CA TRP A 145 -10.54 0.99 6.62
C TRP A 145 -10.85 2.40 6.13
N ARG A 146 -11.65 3.18 6.83
CA ARG A 146 -11.92 4.59 6.50
C ARG A 146 -10.62 5.40 6.54
N VAL A 147 -9.81 5.21 7.55
CA VAL A 147 -8.54 5.92 7.73
C VAL A 147 -7.56 5.51 6.64
N ARG A 148 -7.38 4.21 6.38
CA ARG A 148 -6.52 3.71 5.31
C ARG A 148 -6.94 4.26 3.94
N ASN A 149 -8.23 4.22 3.62
CA ASN A 149 -8.74 4.74 2.33
C ASN A 149 -8.63 6.26 2.21
N GLY A 150 -8.57 6.98 3.33
CA GLY A 150 -8.42 8.43 3.39
C GLY A 150 -6.97 8.92 3.44
N LEU A 151 -5.96 8.03 3.45
CA LEU A 151 -4.55 8.39 3.64
C LEU A 151 -4.05 9.45 2.66
N PHE A 152 -4.31 9.27 1.37
CA PHE A 152 -3.91 10.26 0.36
C PHE A 152 -4.51 11.63 0.64
N THR A 153 -5.80 11.69 0.95
CA THR A 153 -6.48 12.96 1.22
C THR A 153 -5.92 13.63 2.48
N SER A 154 -5.65 12.84 3.53
CA SER A 154 -5.06 13.34 4.79
C SER A 154 -3.65 13.86 4.55
N ALA A 155 -2.79 13.13 3.84
CA ALA A 155 -1.45 13.54 3.48
C ALA A 155 -1.45 14.80 2.60
N ALA A 156 -2.28 14.82 1.55
CA ALA A 156 -2.40 15.96 0.64
C ALA A 156 -2.91 17.23 1.36
N GLY A 157 -3.76 17.09 2.37
CA GLY A 157 -4.26 18.20 3.20
C GLY A 157 -3.17 18.85 4.05
N ARG A 158 -2.10 18.13 4.39
CA ARG A 158 -0.97 18.61 5.20
C ARG A 158 0.20 19.15 4.37
N ARG A 159 0.12 19.14 3.03
CA ARG A 159 1.20 19.57 2.14
C ARG A 159 1.59 21.04 2.37
N PRO A 160 2.86 21.41 2.17
CA PRO A 160 3.29 22.80 2.19
C PRO A 160 2.55 23.64 1.15
N ARG A 161 2.31 24.92 1.49
CA ARG A 161 1.67 25.85 0.55
C ARG A 161 2.56 26.06 -0.67
N GLY A 162 1.97 26.07 -1.86
CA GLY A 162 2.68 26.26 -3.12
C GLY A 162 3.18 24.96 -3.76
N THR A 163 3.05 23.81 -3.08
CA THR A 163 3.40 22.51 -3.64
C THR A 163 2.20 21.81 -4.26
N VAL A 164 2.45 20.84 -5.09
CA VAL A 164 1.45 19.90 -5.64
C VAL A 164 1.60 18.53 -4.99
N SER A 165 0.53 17.74 -4.99
CA SER A 165 0.60 16.32 -4.58
C SER A 165 0.79 15.48 -5.82
N ILE A 166 1.86 14.69 -5.87
CA ILE A 166 2.11 13.71 -6.92
C ILE A 166 2.13 12.33 -6.27
N ILE A 167 1.36 11.41 -6.83
CA ILE A 167 1.34 10.00 -6.44
C ILE A 167 2.12 9.24 -7.50
N GLU A 168 3.07 8.43 -7.04
CA GLU A 168 3.75 7.43 -7.84
C GLU A 168 3.22 6.04 -7.49
N ASP A 169 3.25 5.15 -8.46
CA ASP A 169 2.67 3.81 -8.40
C ASP A 169 3.68 2.80 -8.92
N ILE A 170 4.32 2.08 -8.00
CA ILE A 170 5.40 1.15 -8.30
C ILE A 170 5.07 -0.25 -7.80
N ALA A 171 5.60 -1.26 -8.47
CA ALA A 171 5.49 -2.64 -8.01
C ALA A 171 6.80 -3.39 -8.18
N PHE A 172 7.04 -4.31 -7.27
CA PHE A 172 8.19 -5.21 -7.28
C PHE A 172 7.74 -6.63 -6.96
N ARG A 173 8.56 -7.60 -7.37
CA ARG A 173 8.38 -8.98 -6.91
C ARG A 173 8.66 -9.06 -5.41
N GLU A 174 7.94 -9.94 -4.73
CA GLU A 174 7.97 -10.05 -3.27
C GLU A 174 9.37 -10.30 -2.70
N GLU A 175 10.18 -11.11 -3.40
CA GLU A 175 11.51 -11.51 -2.94
C GLU A 175 12.47 -10.31 -2.80
N VAL A 176 12.24 -9.25 -3.56
CA VAL A 176 13.06 -8.04 -3.56
C VAL A 176 12.36 -6.81 -2.99
N LEU A 177 11.07 -6.93 -2.66
CA LEU A 177 10.23 -5.79 -2.30
C LEU A 177 10.82 -4.96 -1.15
N GLY A 178 11.23 -5.61 -0.06
CA GLY A 178 11.78 -4.91 1.11
C GLY A 178 13.03 -4.11 0.78
N GLU A 179 13.97 -4.72 0.06
CA GLU A 179 15.22 -4.06 -0.35
C GLU A 179 14.96 -2.93 -1.35
N ALA A 180 14.08 -3.17 -2.32
CA ALA A 180 13.71 -2.18 -3.33
C ALA A 180 13.06 -0.95 -2.70
N LEU A 181 12.11 -1.14 -1.76
CA LEU A 181 11.46 -0.04 -1.07
C LEU A 181 12.40 0.75 -0.15
N GLU A 182 13.38 0.09 0.49
CA GLU A 182 14.42 0.82 1.24
C GLU A 182 15.29 1.67 0.32
N GLN A 183 15.62 1.19 -0.89
CA GLN A 183 16.33 2.03 -1.86
C GLN A 183 15.46 3.19 -2.37
N VAL A 184 14.17 2.97 -2.61
CA VAL A 184 13.21 4.04 -2.93
C VAL A 184 13.18 5.10 -1.82
N ARG A 185 13.12 4.69 -0.53
CA ARG A 185 13.21 5.61 0.61
C ARG A 185 14.51 6.40 0.62
N GLY A 186 15.63 5.75 0.29
CA GLY A 186 16.92 6.42 0.12
C GLY A 186 16.88 7.50 -0.94
N VAL A 187 16.36 7.21 -2.12
CA VAL A 187 16.20 8.19 -3.20
C VAL A 187 15.27 9.34 -2.79
N LEU A 188 14.14 9.03 -2.13
CA LEU A 188 13.24 10.07 -1.60
C LEU A 188 13.97 11.01 -0.63
N SER A 189 14.79 10.46 0.26
CA SER A 189 15.59 11.24 1.21
C SER A 189 16.63 12.11 0.51
N ASP A 190 17.37 11.56 -0.45
CA ASP A 190 18.44 12.25 -1.19
C ASP A 190 17.92 13.46 -1.98
N TYR A 191 16.68 13.38 -2.44
CA TYR A 191 15.99 14.47 -3.15
C TYR A 191 15.16 15.37 -2.24
N GLY A 192 15.26 15.22 -0.91
CA GLY A 192 14.54 16.07 0.04
C GLY A 192 13.06 15.76 0.19
N TYR A 193 12.62 14.59 -0.29
CA TYR A 193 11.26 14.08 -0.13
C TYR A 193 11.11 13.08 1.02
N GLY A 194 11.95 13.19 2.05
CA GLY A 194 11.91 12.30 3.22
C GLY A 194 10.58 12.32 4.01
N ASN A 195 9.72 13.32 3.72
CA ASN A 195 8.36 13.41 4.22
C ASN A 195 7.30 12.74 3.30
N ALA A 196 7.74 12.01 2.28
CA ALA A 196 6.83 11.24 1.44
C ALA A 196 6.02 10.28 2.30
N VAL A 197 4.75 10.11 1.96
CA VAL A 197 3.84 9.17 2.62
C VAL A 197 3.72 7.94 1.75
N MET A 198 4.08 6.78 2.29
CA MET A 198 4.08 5.51 1.55
C MET A 198 3.01 4.56 2.10
N TRP A 199 2.23 3.99 1.19
CA TRP A 199 1.22 2.96 1.49
C TRP A 199 1.03 2.05 0.28
N GLY A 200 0.37 0.91 0.45
CA GLY A 200 0.12 0.04 -0.70
C GLY A 200 -0.40 -1.33 -0.35
N HIS A 201 -0.58 -2.12 -1.39
CA HIS A 201 -1.13 -3.47 -1.39
C HIS A 201 0.02 -4.47 -1.28
N LEU A 202 0.44 -4.77 -0.05
CA LEU A 202 1.69 -5.49 0.19
C LEU A 202 1.69 -6.88 -0.45
N LEU A 203 0.54 -7.59 -0.44
CA LEU A 203 0.44 -8.93 -1.04
C LEU A 203 0.61 -8.91 -2.57
N ASP A 204 0.37 -7.78 -3.21
CA ASP A 204 0.54 -7.63 -4.66
C ASP A 204 1.90 -7.02 -5.04
N GLY A 205 2.73 -6.72 -4.03
CA GLY A 205 4.00 -6.03 -4.24
C GLY A 205 3.85 -4.59 -4.76
N ASN A 206 2.62 -4.07 -4.70
CA ASN A 206 2.27 -2.73 -5.19
C ASN A 206 2.36 -1.72 -4.05
N VAL A 207 3.09 -0.64 -4.29
CA VAL A 207 3.26 0.43 -3.32
C VAL A 207 3.11 1.80 -3.99
N HIS A 208 2.33 2.64 -3.35
CA HIS A 208 2.18 4.05 -3.71
C HIS A 208 2.97 4.92 -2.75
N PHE A 209 3.45 6.03 -3.23
CA PHE A 209 3.91 7.10 -2.35
C PHE A 209 3.51 8.47 -2.89
N THR A 210 3.32 9.40 -1.97
CA THR A 210 2.99 10.79 -2.30
C THR A 210 4.12 11.71 -1.90
N ILE A 211 4.56 12.53 -2.84
CA ILE A 211 5.51 13.62 -2.64
C ILE A 211 4.85 14.98 -2.90
N PHE A 212 5.48 16.04 -2.41
CA PHE A 212 4.94 17.39 -2.48
C PHE A 212 5.94 18.36 -3.12
N PRO A 213 6.29 18.19 -4.42
CA PRO A 213 7.25 19.07 -5.09
C PRO A 213 6.68 20.48 -5.32
N ASP A 214 7.57 21.47 -5.27
CA ASP A 214 7.29 22.80 -5.79
C ASP A 214 7.68 22.87 -7.27
N ILE A 215 6.71 22.87 -8.14
CA ILE A 215 6.89 22.91 -9.61
C ILE A 215 6.49 24.27 -10.20
N ASN A 216 6.46 25.34 -9.40
CA ASN A 216 6.12 26.68 -9.88
C ASN A 216 7.26 27.33 -10.67
N ALA A 217 8.49 26.83 -10.56
CA ALA A 217 9.67 27.32 -11.27
C ALA A 217 10.36 26.18 -12.02
N GLN A 218 11.13 26.51 -13.07
CA GLN A 218 11.86 25.54 -13.88
C GLN A 218 12.82 24.70 -13.02
N GLU A 219 13.47 25.30 -12.02
CA GLU A 219 14.37 24.59 -11.10
C GLU A 219 13.66 23.45 -10.36
N GLY A 220 12.43 23.66 -9.88
CA GLY A 220 11.62 22.62 -9.22
C GLY A 220 11.20 21.52 -10.18
N ILE A 221 10.87 21.86 -11.43
CA ILE A 221 10.57 20.90 -12.49
C ILE A 221 11.81 20.04 -12.80
N ASP A 222 12.98 20.67 -12.94
CA ASP A 222 14.24 19.97 -13.22
C ASP A 222 14.67 19.07 -12.05
N HIS A 223 14.43 19.52 -10.82
CA HIS A 223 14.66 18.74 -9.60
C HIS A 223 13.77 17.50 -9.58
N TYR A 224 12.46 17.65 -9.78
CA TYR A 224 11.52 16.53 -9.87
C TYR A 224 11.89 15.57 -11.02
N ALA A 225 12.24 16.09 -12.18
CA ALA A 225 12.68 15.26 -13.30
C ALA A 225 13.97 14.47 -12.99
N SER A 226 14.85 15.02 -12.16
CA SER A 226 16.07 14.31 -11.71
C SER A 226 15.74 13.22 -10.70
N PHE A 227 14.83 13.50 -9.76
CA PHE A 227 14.29 12.50 -8.85
C PHE A 227 13.68 11.31 -9.62
N MET A 228 12.82 11.61 -10.61
CA MET A 228 12.18 10.56 -11.40
C MET A 228 13.17 9.68 -12.14
N ARG A 229 14.27 10.23 -12.65
CA ARG A 229 15.34 9.40 -13.26
C ARG A 229 15.96 8.44 -12.26
N SER A 230 16.28 8.91 -11.06
CA SER A 230 16.84 8.06 -10.01
C SER A 230 15.83 6.99 -9.53
N LEU A 231 14.55 7.33 -9.44
CA LEU A 231 13.49 6.37 -9.13
C LEU A 231 13.39 5.28 -10.21
N VAL A 232 13.39 5.68 -11.49
CA VAL A 232 13.37 4.75 -12.63
C VAL A 232 14.55 3.80 -12.58
N ASP A 233 15.76 4.28 -12.28
CA ASP A 233 16.96 3.45 -12.16
C ASP A 233 16.82 2.38 -11.07
N VAL A 234 16.23 2.72 -9.91
CA VAL A 234 15.94 1.75 -8.84
C VAL A 234 14.91 0.72 -9.31
N VAL A 235 13.81 1.17 -9.90
CA VAL A 235 12.74 0.25 -10.36
C VAL A 235 13.27 -0.71 -11.42
N LEU A 236 14.06 -0.23 -12.38
CA LEU A 236 14.67 -1.08 -13.41
C LEU A 236 15.72 -2.04 -12.82
N TYR A 237 16.51 -1.61 -11.84
CA TYR A 237 17.50 -2.46 -11.20
C TYR A 237 16.88 -3.70 -10.53
N TYR A 238 15.69 -3.54 -9.93
CA TYR A 238 14.96 -4.64 -9.29
C TYR A 238 13.95 -5.35 -10.22
N ASP A 239 13.98 -5.06 -11.53
CA ASP A 239 13.03 -5.62 -12.51
C ASP A 239 11.57 -5.36 -12.09
N GLY A 240 11.32 -4.17 -11.55
CA GLY A 240 10.02 -3.71 -11.10
C GLY A 240 9.20 -3.03 -12.20
N SER A 241 8.03 -2.50 -11.81
CA SER A 241 7.13 -1.75 -12.67
C SER A 241 6.91 -0.33 -12.15
N LEU A 242 6.95 0.65 -13.05
CA LEU A 242 6.55 2.05 -12.80
C LEU A 242 5.06 2.28 -13.05
N LYS A 243 4.32 1.22 -13.33
CA LYS A 243 2.91 1.24 -13.63
C LYS A 243 2.32 -0.05 -13.10
N ALA A 244 1.82 -0.01 -11.87
CA ALA A 244 1.19 -1.17 -11.26
C ALA A 244 -0.33 -1.17 -11.53
N GLU A 245 -1.09 -0.23 -10.93
CA GLU A 245 -2.55 -0.18 -11.08
C GLU A 245 -3.08 1.15 -11.62
N HIS A 246 -2.33 2.26 -11.51
CA HIS A 246 -2.84 3.58 -11.91
C HIS A 246 -2.82 3.83 -13.43
N GLY A 247 -2.22 3.01 -14.20
CA GLY A 247 -2.26 3.14 -15.67
C GLY A 247 -1.13 3.92 -16.33
#